data_e9f0aaeec5798487e0036e02ec7173c8
#
_entry.id   e9f0aaeec5798487e0036e02ec7173c8
#
_cell.length_a   1.000
_cell.length_b   1.000
_cell.length_c   1.000
_cell.angle_alpha   90.00
_cell.angle_beta   90.00
_cell.angle_gamma   90.00
#
_symmetry.space_group_name_H-M   'P 1'
#
loop_
_entity.id
_entity.type
_entity.pdbx_description
1 polymer ?
#
loop_
_entity_poly.entity_id
_entity_poly.type
_entity_poly.pdbx_seq_one_letter_code
_entity_poly.pdbx_strand_id
1 'polypeptide(L)'
;MRRLLPLLLLLPACSLVPGTDSEREHYFLTEVKPVLQQHCLACHNGALPPPALNLSSKAAAFSRSASGRDYILPEDPDCSLLISAVQRGGTHPKMMPRKEVSLTGDQIGMLREWIEDGAYWPEGEKGVLKAVKGPEGF
;
A
#
# COMPACT_ATOMS: atom_id res chain seq x y z
N MET A 1 34.17 4.13 -52.52
CA MET A 1 33.18 3.34 -51.79
C MET A 1 33.34 3.64 -50.29
N ARG A 2 32.55 4.57 -49.75
CA ARG A 2 32.57 4.97 -48.33
C ARG A 2 31.56 4.10 -47.57
N ARG A 3 32.06 3.22 -46.72
CA ARG A 3 31.22 2.41 -45.82
C ARG A 3 30.78 3.28 -44.64
N LEU A 4 29.50 3.62 -44.60
CA LEU A 4 28.84 4.24 -43.44
C LEU A 4 28.63 3.16 -42.36
N LEU A 5 29.32 3.26 -41.22
CA LEU A 5 29.04 2.49 -40.04
C LEU A 5 27.75 3.07 -39.39
N PRO A 6 26.78 2.24 -39.04
CA PRO A 6 25.65 2.72 -38.26
C PRO A 6 26.09 2.99 -36.81
N LEU A 7 25.91 4.23 -36.40
CA LEU A 7 26.08 4.65 -35.00
C LEU A 7 24.94 4.05 -34.13
N LEU A 8 25.27 3.00 -33.41
CA LEU A 8 24.35 2.35 -32.49
C LEU A 8 24.16 3.29 -31.27
N LEU A 9 23.06 4.03 -31.21
CA LEU A 9 22.64 4.81 -30.06
C LEU A 9 22.25 3.86 -28.93
N LEU A 10 23.17 3.65 -27.99
CA LEU A 10 22.89 3.03 -26.70
C LEU A 10 22.04 4.01 -25.88
N LEU A 11 20.73 3.80 -25.88
CA LEU A 11 19.84 4.46 -24.92
C LEU A 11 20.17 3.90 -23.53
N PRO A 12 20.41 4.75 -22.51
CA PRO A 12 20.53 4.26 -21.15
C PRO A 12 19.17 3.69 -20.74
N ALA A 13 19.11 2.39 -20.53
CA ALA A 13 18.00 1.76 -19.83
C ALA A 13 17.95 2.38 -18.43
N CYS A 14 16.90 3.15 -18.16
CA CYS A 14 16.59 3.63 -16.83
C CYS A 14 16.22 2.39 -16.00
N SER A 15 17.22 1.70 -15.47
CA SER A 15 17.01 0.64 -14.50
C SER A 15 16.49 1.30 -13.25
N LEU A 16 15.20 1.11 -12.97
CA LEU A 16 14.63 1.34 -11.63
C LEU A 16 15.39 0.40 -10.70
N VAL A 17 16.40 0.93 -10.00
CA VAL A 17 17.08 0.20 -8.93
C VAL A 17 16.05 0.04 -7.83
N PRO A 18 15.63 -1.19 -7.47
CA PRO A 18 14.72 -1.36 -6.34
C PRO A 18 15.37 -0.76 -5.10
N GLY A 19 14.61 0.02 -4.36
CA GLY A 19 15.09 0.65 -3.12
C GLY A 19 15.70 -0.39 -2.17
N THR A 20 16.70 0.00 -1.41
CA THR A 20 17.28 -0.86 -0.38
C THR A 20 16.24 -1.15 0.71
N ASP A 21 16.38 -2.24 1.45
CA ASP A 21 15.46 -2.56 2.56
C ASP A 21 15.41 -1.43 3.60
N SER A 22 16.50 -0.69 3.77
CA SER A 22 16.54 0.48 4.65
C SER A 22 15.66 1.63 4.13
N GLU A 23 15.67 1.90 2.83
CA GLU A 23 14.83 2.93 2.20
C GLU A 23 13.36 2.53 2.25
N ARG A 24 13.05 1.27 1.97
CA ARG A 24 11.69 0.71 2.07
C ARG A 24 11.16 0.74 3.49
N GLU A 25 12.00 0.41 4.48
CA GLU A 25 11.64 0.51 5.90
C GLU A 25 11.36 1.98 6.27
N HIS A 26 12.23 2.89 5.86
CA HIS A 26 12.04 4.31 6.11
C HIS A 26 10.72 4.80 5.50
N TYR A 27 10.48 4.49 4.23
CA TYR A 27 9.24 4.86 3.53
C TYR A 27 7.99 4.29 4.24
N PHE A 28 8.02 3.02 4.64
CA PHE A 28 6.93 2.44 5.40
C PHE A 28 6.67 3.19 6.71
N LEU A 29 7.71 3.50 7.46
CA LEU A 29 7.59 4.13 8.78
C LEU A 29 7.11 5.58 8.71
N THR A 30 7.53 6.33 7.69
CA THR A 30 7.25 7.78 7.58
C THR A 30 5.99 8.08 6.79
N GLU A 31 5.66 7.28 5.77
CA GLU A 31 4.56 7.55 4.86
C GLU A 31 3.38 6.57 5.06
N VAL A 32 3.65 5.28 4.92
CA VAL A 32 2.59 4.25 4.87
C VAL A 32 1.95 4.02 6.24
N LYS A 33 2.78 3.76 7.25
CA LYS A 33 2.34 3.43 8.61
C LYS A 33 1.44 4.49 9.22
N PRO A 34 1.75 5.81 9.15
CA PRO A 34 0.86 6.85 9.66
C PRO A 34 -0.51 6.83 9.01
N VAL A 35 -0.59 6.65 7.69
CA VAL A 35 -1.87 6.61 6.96
C VAL A 35 -2.70 5.39 7.36
N LEU A 36 -2.10 4.21 7.44
CA LEU A 36 -2.79 3.00 7.90
C LEU A 36 -3.30 3.14 9.34
N GLN A 37 -2.50 3.72 10.22
CA GLN A 37 -2.88 3.94 11.63
C GLN A 37 -4.02 4.94 11.78
N GLN A 38 -3.96 6.05 11.04
CA GLN A 38 -4.92 7.14 11.16
C GLN A 38 -6.26 6.81 10.51
N HIS A 39 -6.25 6.17 9.35
CA HIS A 39 -7.45 6.03 8.52
C HIS A 39 -8.07 4.62 8.50
N CYS A 40 -7.31 3.60 8.89
CA CYS A 40 -7.74 2.21 8.71
C CYS A 40 -7.80 1.42 10.01
N LEU A 41 -6.80 1.58 10.88
CA LEU A 41 -6.60 0.70 12.03
C LEU A 41 -7.74 0.77 13.05
N ALA A 42 -8.42 1.90 13.19
CA ALA A 42 -9.52 2.05 14.14
C ALA A 42 -10.62 0.97 13.94
N CYS A 43 -10.89 0.61 12.69
CA CYS A 43 -11.86 -0.43 12.33
C CYS A 43 -11.19 -1.77 11.95
N HIS A 44 -9.99 -1.72 11.37
CA HIS A 44 -9.29 -2.89 10.84
C HIS A 44 -8.20 -3.40 11.80
N ASN A 45 -8.52 -3.55 13.08
CA ASN A 45 -7.61 -3.97 14.16
C ASN A 45 -7.81 -5.42 14.62
N GLY A 46 -8.57 -6.22 13.86
CA GLY A 46 -8.90 -7.60 14.23
C GLY A 46 -10.21 -7.73 15.03
N ALA A 47 -10.88 -6.64 15.40
CA ALA A 47 -12.18 -6.70 16.09
C ALA A 47 -13.33 -7.07 15.14
N LEU A 48 -13.17 -6.86 13.82
CA LEU A 48 -14.16 -7.29 12.83
C LEU A 48 -14.01 -8.79 12.58
N PRO A 49 -15.13 -9.52 12.42
CA PRO A 49 -15.06 -10.93 12.10
C PRO A 49 -14.40 -11.19 10.74
N PRO A 50 -13.65 -12.28 10.60
CA PRO A 50 -13.13 -12.69 9.29
C PRO A 50 -14.27 -12.89 8.28
N PRO A 51 -14.03 -12.65 6.99
CA PRO A 51 -12.77 -12.31 6.34
C PRO A 51 -12.60 -10.80 6.07
N ALA A 52 -12.60 -9.95 7.10
CA ALA A 52 -12.32 -8.54 6.94
C ALA A 52 -10.80 -8.28 6.92
N LEU A 53 -10.38 -7.19 6.26
CA LEU A 53 -9.00 -6.72 6.37
C LEU A 53 -8.63 -6.54 7.85
N ASN A 54 -7.49 -7.08 8.23
CA ASN A 54 -6.96 -6.95 9.59
C ASN A 54 -5.51 -6.46 9.54
N LEU A 55 -5.27 -5.30 10.09
CA LEU A 55 -3.96 -4.64 10.13
C LEU A 55 -3.22 -4.85 11.46
N SER A 56 -3.68 -5.76 12.31
CA SER A 56 -3.03 -6.02 13.61
C SER A 56 -1.67 -6.71 13.47
N SER A 57 -1.41 -7.35 12.34
CA SER A 57 -0.11 -7.95 12.02
C SER A 57 0.10 -8.00 10.51
N LYS A 58 1.37 -8.09 10.10
CA LYS A 58 1.75 -8.29 8.69
C LYS A 58 1.00 -9.48 8.07
N ALA A 59 1.07 -10.64 8.71
CA ALA A 59 0.43 -11.85 8.19
C ALA A 59 -1.08 -11.69 7.98
N ALA A 60 -1.76 -10.97 8.88
CA ALA A 60 -3.19 -10.70 8.75
C ALA A 60 -3.50 -9.69 7.64
N ALA A 61 -2.66 -8.66 7.47
CA ALA A 61 -2.81 -7.66 6.43
C ALA A 61 -2.66 -8.25 5.01
N PHE A 62 -1.79 -9.24 4.84
CA PHE A 62 -1.53 -9.93 3.57
C PHE A 62 -2.41 -11.18 3.38
N SER A 63 -3.48 -11.32 4.16
CA SER A 63 -4.43 -12.42 4.02
C SER A 63 -5.39 -12.21 2.83
N ARG A 64 -6.17 -13.25 2.53
CA ARG A 64 -7.17 -13.24 1.46
C ARG A 64 -8.57 -12.96 2.00
N SER A 65 -9.37 -12.29 1.18
CA SER A 65 -10.79 -12.10 1.40
C SER A 65 -11.60 -13.38 1.16
N ALA A 66 -12.89 -13.37 1.51
CA ALA A 66 -13.81 -14.45 1.21
C ALA A 66 -13.94 -14.76 -0.29
N SER A 67 -13.68 -13.79 -1.15
CA SER A 67 -13.70 -13.98 -2.61
C SER A 67 -12.39 -14.53 -3.16
N GLY A 68 -11.42 -14.85 -2.31
CA GLY A 68 -10.10 -15.35 -2.69
C GLY A 68 -9.14 -14.28 -3.23
N ARG A 69 -9.52 -13.00 -3.19
CA ARG A 69 -8.64 -11.88 -3.58
C ARG A 69 -7.78 -11.44 -2.39
N ASP A 70 -6.54 -11.05 -2.68
CA ASP A 70 -5.63 -10.55 -1.67
C ASP A 70 -6.02 -9.13 -1.24
N TYR A 71 -5.91 -8.83 0.06
CA TYR A 71 -6.11 -7.47 0.54
C TYR A 71 -4.96 -6.55 0.11
N ILE A 72 -3.73 -7.06 0.20
CA ILE A 72 -2.51 -6.43 -0.28
C ILE A 72 -1.78 -7.48 -1.10
N LEU A 73 -1.70 -7.28 -2.41
CA LEU A 73 -0.93 -8.12 -3.32
C LEU A 73 0.35 -7.37 -3.69
N PRO A 74 1.52 -7.76 -3.17
CA PRO A 74 2.78 -7.12 -3.52
C PRO A 74 2.99 -7.03 -5.04
N GLU A 75 3.55 -5.93 -5.49
CA GLU A 75 3.83 -5.61 -6.89
C GLU A 75 2.59 -5.38 -7.78
N ASP A 76 1.36 -5.59 -7.25
CA ASP A 76 0.13 -5.42 -8.02
C ASP A 76 -0.92 -4.59 -7.25
N PRO A 77 -0.84 -3.25 -7.30
CA PRO A 77 -1.81 -2.39 -6.64
C PRO A 77 -3.22 -2.50 -7.25
N ASP A 78 -3.34 -2.80 -8.55
CA ASP A 78 -4.63 -2.87 -9.21
C ASP A 78 -5.44 -4.12 -8.83
N CYS A 79 -4.76 -5.21 -8.49
CA CYS A 79 -5.38 -6.43 -7.95
C CYS A 79 -5.51 -6.41 -6.42
N SER A 80 -4.95 -5.43 -5.74
CA SER A 80 -5.07 -5.27 -4.29
C SER A 80 -6.43 -4.71 -3.89
N LEU A 81 -7.15 -5.43 -3.00
CA LEU A 81 -8.46 -4.98 -2.50
C LEU A 81 -8.36 -3.67 -1.72
N LEU A 82 -7.25 -3.42 -1.03
CA LEU A 82 -6.99 -2.17 -0.33
C LEU A 82 -7.16 -0.97 -1.26
N ILE A 83 -6.51 -0.99 -2.40
CA ILE A 83 -6.56 0.10 -3.38
C ILE A 83 -7.96 0.25 -3.97
N SER A 84 -8.59 -0.85 -4.39
CA SER A 84 -9.95 -0.78 -4.94
C SER A 84 -10.99 -0.28 -3.94
N ALA A 85 -10.76 -0.49 -2.63
CA ALA A 85 -11.65 -0.01 -1.57
C ALA A 85 -11.50 1.49 -1.28
N VAL A 86 -10.29 2.05 -1.41
CA VAL A 86 -10.01 3.46 -1.10
C VAL A 86 -10.08 4.38 -2.31
N GLN A 87 -10.01 3.84 -3.51
CA GLN A 87 -10.02 4.60 -4.75
C GLN A 87 -11.42 5.17 -5.02
N ARG A 88 -11.53 6.50 -5.14
CA ARG A 88 -12.82 7.15 -5.46
C ARG A 88 -13.30 6.71 -6.85
N GLY A 89 -14.53 6.21 -6.91
CA GLY A 89 -15.11 5.70 -8.15
C GLY A 89 -14.72 4.25 -8.48
N GLY A 90 -14.04 3.56 -7.58
CA GLY A 90 -13.73 2.14 -7.72
C GLY A 90 -14.99 1.26 -7.66
N THR A 91 -14.87 0.03 -8.16
CA THR A 91 -15.96 -0.95 -8.24
C THR A 91 -16.26 -1.63 -6.88
N HIS A 92 -15.55 -1.26 -5.80
CA HIS A 92 -15.78 -1.86 -4.50
C HIS A 92 -17.11 -1.37 -3.90
N PRO A 93 -18.02 -2.27 -3.50
CA PRO A 93 -19.36 -1.90 -3.00
C PRO A 93 -19.35 -1.14 -1.68
N LYS A 94 -18.22 -1.15 -0.97
CA LYS A 94 -18.00 -0.42 0.29
C LYS A 94 -16.75 0.43 0.16
N MET A 95 -16.93 1.71 -0.19
CA MET A 95 -15.81 2.66 -0.18
C MET A 95 -15.27 2.83 1.24
N MET A 96 -13.95 2.80 1.36
CA MET A 96 -13.21 2.98 2.61
C MET A 96 -12.19 4.12 2.48
N PRO A 97 -11.90 4.83 3.57
CA PRO A 97 -12.74 4.98 4.75
C PRO A 97 -14.05 5.71 4.41
N ARG A 98 -15.02 5.73 5.33
CA ARG A 98 -16.31 6.41 5.12
C ARG A 98 -16.10 7.89 4.79
N LYS A 99 -17.08 8.52 4.12
CA LYS A 99 -16.98 9.85 3.49
C LYS A 99 -16.31 10.96 4.32
N GLU A 100 -16.45 10.94 5.64
CA GLU A 100 -15.92 11.97 6.53
C GLU A 100 -14.40 11.87 6.74
N VAL A 101 -13.77 10.76 6.36
CA VAL A 101 -12.34 10.47 6.61
C VAL A 101 -11.66 9.93 5.35
N SER A 102 -12.07 10.42 4.17
CA SER A 102 -11.52 9.93 2.91
C SER A 102 -10.02 10.28 2.77
N LEU A 103 -9.26 9.33 2.21
CA LEU A 103 -7.88 9.57 1.81
C LEU A 103 -7.78 10.64 0.72
N THR A 104 -6.70 11.41 0.74
CA THR A 104 -6.36 12.30 -0.36
C THR A 104 -5.85 11.52 -1.57
N GLY A 105 -5.82 12.15 -2.75
CA GLY A 105 -5.22 11.55 -3.95
C GLY A 105 -3.76 11.17 -3.74
N ASP A 106 -2.99 12.02 -3.04
CA ASP A 106 -1.58 11.77 -2.74
C ASP A 106 -1.41 10.56 -1.81
N GLN A 107 -2.26 10.41 -0.78
CA GLN A 107 -2.24 9.24 0.10
C GLN A 107 -2.59 7.94 -0.64
N ILE A 108 -3.53 8.00 -1.58
CA ILE A 108 -3.85 6.83 -2.43
C ILE A 108 -2.68 6.52 -3.36
N GLY A 109 -2.06 7.54 -3.97
CA GLY A 109 -0.86 7.40 -4.80
C GLY A 109 0.29 6.76 -4.03
N MET A 110 0.56 7.25 -2.83
CA MET A 110 1.59 6.72 -1.94
C MET A 110 1.36 5.23 -1.58
N LEU A 111 0.12 4.84 -1.27
CA LEU A 111 -0.22 3.43 -1.01
C LEU A 111 -0.04 2.56 -2.25
N ARG A 112 -0.32 3.09 -3.45
CA ARG A 112 -0.08 2.38 -4.71
C ARG A 112 1.41 2.15 -4.94
N GLU A 113 2.23 3.19 -4.80
CA GLU A 113 3.69 3.11 -4.93
C GLU A 113 4.29 2.11 -3.94
N TRP A 114 3.83 2.13 -2.68
CA TRP A 114 4.25 1.17 -1.69
C TRP A 114 3.96 -0.28 -2.10
N ILE A 115 2.75 -0.55 -2.62
CA ILE A 115 2.38 -1.89 -3.07
C ILE A 115 3.19 -2.27 -4.32
N GLU A 116 3.36 -1.35 -5.27
CA GLU A 116 4.13 -1.57 -6.50
C GLU A 116 5.59 -1.89 -6.22
N ASP A 117 6.19 -1.27 -5.18
CA ASP A 117 7.56 -1.59 -4.71
C ASP A 117 7.62 -2.86 -3.80
N GLY A 118 6.61 -3.70 -3.84
CA GLY A 118 6.57 -4.98 -3.14
C GLY A 118 5.95 -4.95 -1.74
N ALA A 119 5.28 -3.86 -1.36
CA ALA A 119 4.55 -3.71 -0.10
C ALA A 119 5.41 -4.03 1.14
N TYR A 120 6.64 -3.52 1.18
CA TYR A 120 7.56 -3.79 2.28
C TYR A 120 6.91 -3.44 3.62
N TRP A 121 6.94 -4.39 4.55
CA TRP A 121 6.41 -4.26 5.90
C TRP A 121 7.43 -4.79 6.90
N PRO A 122 8.00 -3.94 7.77
CA PRO A 122 9.03 -4.34 8.71
C PRO A 122 8.55 -5.45 9.65
N GLU A 123 9.47 -6.30 10.05
CA GLU A 123 9.22 -7.28 11.12
C GLU A 123 9.34 -6.64 12.52
N GLY A 124 8.80 -7.33 13.52
CA GLY A 124 8.90 -6.93 14.92
C GLY A 124 8.15 -5.62 15.22
N GLU A 125 8.66 -4.87 16.20
CA GLU A 125 7.97 -3.67 16.73
C GLU A 125 7.76 -2.57 15.68
N LYS A 126 8.66 -2.42 14.73
CA LYS A 126 8.56 -1.43 13.66
C LYS A 126 7.33 -1.66 12.79
N GLY A 127 6.97 -2.92 12.54
CA GLY A 127 5.79 -3.30 11.76
C GLY A 127 4.48 -3.27 12.55
N VAL A 128 4.51 -3.14 13.87
CA VAL A 128 3.29 -3.05 14.67
C VAL A 128 2.61 -1.70 14.47
N LEU A 129 1.35 -1.73 14.04
CA LEU A 129 0.51 -0.55 13.97
C LEU A 129 -0.12 -0.28 15.34
N LYS A 130 -0.05 0.97 15.78
CA LYS A 130 -0.66 1.43 17.04
C LYS A 130 -1.77 2.42 16.72
N ALA A 131 -2.94 2.23 17.33
CA ALA A 131 -4.03 3.17 17.16
C ALA A 131 -3.58 4.58 17.60
N VAL A 132 -3.71 5.53 16.70
CA VAL A 132 -3.51 6.94 17.04
C VAL A 132 -4.80 7.39 17.70
N LYS A 133 -4.72 7.95 18.92
CA LYS A 133 -5.87 8.66 19.49
C LYS A 133 -6.19 9.81 18.54
N GLY A 134 -7.32 9.72 17.88
CA GLY A 134 -7.86 10.86 17.13
C GLY A 134 -8.01 12.08 18.03
N PRO A 135 -8.06 13.28 17.48
CA PRO A 135 -8.47 14.45 18.25
C PRO A 135 -9.79 14.10 18.94
N GLU A 136 -9.86 14.36 20.23
CA GLU A 136 -10.99 13.99 21.10
C GLU A 136 -12.31 14.41 20.46
N GLY A 137 -13.16 13.44 20.13
CA GLY A 137 -14.49 13.73 19.61
C GLY A 137 -15.09 12.71 18.63
N PHE A 138 -15.00 11.40 18.91
CA PHE A 138 -15.93 10.39 18.37
C PHE A 138 -16.24 9.37 19.44
#